data_3f17ce9d71ef0ec1f521e8ebe5f63bf2
#
_entry.id   3f17ce9d71ef0ec1f521e8ebe5f63bf2
#
_cell.length_a   1.000
_cell.length_b   1.000
_cell.length_c   1.000
_cell.angle_alpha   90.00
_cell.angle_beta   90.00
_cell.angle_gamma   90.00
#
_symmetry.space_group_name_H-M   'P 1'
#
loop_
_entity.id
_entity.type
_entity.pdbx_description
1 polymer ?
#
loop_
_entity_poly.entity_id
_entity_poly.type
_entity_poly.pdbx_seq_one_letter_code
_entity_poly.pdbx_strand_id
1 'polypeptide(L)'
;MIDLYTSATPNGWKATITLEELELPYTLHTVDLSAGDQHTPEFLALNPNGRIPVIVDREEDNLAVFESGAILIYLAEKTGKLMPSDVKGRSRVIQWLMFQMGGIGPMQGQAVTFERYFPEDVPQARARYKNETRRL
;
A
#
# COMPACT_ATOMS: atom_id res chain seq x y z
N MET A 1 16.19 7.27 9.37
CA MET A 1 15.69 5.92 9.77
C MET A 1 14.18 5.87 9.58
N ILE A 2 13.66 4.81 8.99
CA ILE A 2 12.22 4.63 8.68
C ILE A 2 11.58 3.71 9.70
N ASP A 3 10.42 4.07 10.24
CA ASP A 3 9.51 3.15 10.92
C ASP A 3 8.46 2.65 9.92
N LEU A 4 8.27 1.35 9.80
CA LEU A 4 7.26 0.74 8.93
C LEU A 4 6.17 0.10 9.78
N TYR A 5 4.96 0.62 9.69
CA TYR A 5 3.75 0.07 10.30
C TYR A 5 2.99 -0.75 9.26
N THR A 6 2.96 -2.07 9.43
CA THR A 6 2.40 -2.95 8.41
C THR A 6 1.92 -4.29 8.97
N SER A 7 1.33 -5.09 8.09
CA SER A 7 0.90 -6.46 8.34
C SER A 7 1.22 -7.32 7.12
N ALA A 8 1.30 -8.63 7.29
CA ALA A 8 1.64 -9.60 6.23
C ALA A 8 0.50 -9.74 5.21
N THR A 9 0.32 -8.71 4.40
CA THR A 9 -0.69 -8.62 3.34
C THR A 9 -0.07 -8.14 2.04
N PRO A 10 -0.71 -8.35 0.88
CA PRO A 10 -0.22 -7.84 -0.41
C PRO A 10 0.02 -6.33 -0.42
N ASN A 11 -0.76 -5.55 0.34
CA ASN A 11 -0.55 -4.11 0.45
C ASN A 11 0.67 -3.77 1.31
N GLY A 12 0.85 -4.47 2.43
CA GLY A 12 2.02 -4.30 3.29
C GLY A 12 3.33 -4.67 2.60
N TRP A 13 3.32 -5.77 1.85
CA TRP A 13 4.50 -6.24 1.12
C TRP A 13 5.05 -5.24 0.12
N LYS A 14 4.23 -4.39 -0.49
CA LYS A 14 4.72 -3.34 -1.41
C LYS A 14 5.74 -2.43 -0.73
N ALA A 15 5.42 -1.93 0.47
CA ALA A 15 6.33 -1.08 1.22
C ALA A 15 7.58 -1.84 1.69
N THR A 16 7.39 -3.07 2.22
CA THR A 16 8.51 -3.90 2.67
C THR A 16 9.48 -4.20 1.53
N ILE A 17 8.97 -4.69 0.38
CA ILE A 17 9.80 -4.99 -0.79
C ILE A 17 10.57 -3.75 -1.25
N THR A 18 9.91 -2.59 -1.27
CA THR A 18 10.56 -1.35 -1.70
C THR A 18 11.70 -0.95 -0.76
N LEU A 19 11.52 -1.07 0.55
CA LEU A 19 12.57 -0.78 1.53
C LEU A 19 13.75 -1.74 1.39
N GLU A 20 13.49 -3.03 1.20
CA GLU A 20 14.52 -4.04 0.97
C GLU A 20 15.29 -3.81 -0.34
N GLU A 21 14.61 -3.54 -1.46
CA GLU A 21 15.23 -3.25 -2.76
C GLU A 21 16.07 -1.96 -2.74
N LEU A 22 15.71 -1.01 -1.89
CA LEU A 22 16.46 0.22 -1.69
C LEU A 22 17.58 0.08 -0.66
N GLU A 23 17.66 -1.06 0.02
CA GLU A 23 18.61 -1.32 1.13
C GLU A 23 18.49 -0.26 2.24
N LEU A 24 17.27 0.22 2.50
CA LEU A 24 17.00 1.21 3.54
C LEU A 24 16.78 0.51 4.88
N PRO A 25 17.51 0.88 5.93
CA PRO A 25 17.24 0.35 7.26
C PRO A 25 15.90 0.88 7.79
N TYR A 26 15.11 -0.04 8.36
CA TYR A 26 13.82 0.30 8.95
C TYR A 26 13.53 -0.49 10.23
N THR A 27 12.67 0.06 11.07
CA THR A 27 12.10 -0.63 12.23
C THR A 27 10.70 -1.10 11.87
N LEU A 28 10.45 -2.42 11.99
CA LEU A 28 9.13 -2.98 11.73
C LEU A 28 8.24 -2.85 12.97
N HIS A 29 7.05 -2.29 12.77
CA HIS A 29 5.94 -2.26 13.71
C HIS A 29 4.79 -3.08 13.15
N THR A 30 4.54 -4.25 13.71
CA THR A 30 3.44 -5.11 13.26
C THR A 30 2.10 -4.55 13.75
N VAL A 31 1.15 -4.41 12.83
CA VAL A 31 -0.22 -3.97 13.10
C VAL A 31 -1.13 -5.18 13.05
N ASP A 32 -1.76 -5.52 14.15
CA ASP A 32 -2.75 -6.63 14.19
C ASP A 32 -4.11 -6.14 13.68
N LEU A 33 -4.37 -6.44 12.41
CA LEU A 33 -5.63 -6.07 11.75
C LEU A 33 -6.84 -6.78 12.37
N SER A 34 -6.64 -7.96 12.96
CA SER A 34 -7.73 -8.71 13.60
C SER A 34 -8.10 -8.16 14.98
N ALA A 35 -7.12 -7.57 15.67
CA ALA A 35 -7.35 -6.85 16.92
C ALA A 35 -7.90 -5.42 16.71
N GLY A 36 -7.83 -4.92 15.47
CA GLY A 36 -8.30 -3.58 15.15
C GLY A 36 -7.26 -2.47 15.41
N ASP A 37 -5.98 -2.80 15.52
CA ASP A 37 -4.89 -1.85 15.81
C ASP A 37 -4.87 -0.66 14.84
N GLN A 38 -5.29 -0.87 13.58
CA GLN A 38 -5.37 0.18 12.56
C GLN A 38 -6.43 1.26 12.89
N HIS A 39 -7.25 1.05 13.90
CA HIS A 39 -8.30 1.98 14.33
C HIS A 39 -8.00 2.63 15.69
N THR A 40 -6.83 2.36 16.27
CA THR A 40 -6.40 3.03 17.50
C THR A 40 -6.12 4.52 17.23
N PRO A 41 -6.31 5.40 18.22
CA PRO A 41 -6.03 6.83 18.06
C PRO A 41 -4.58 7.10 17.61
N GLU A 42 -3.64 6.33 18.10
CA GLU A 42 -2.21 6.43 17.78
C GLU A 42 -1.96 6.12 16.30
N PHE A 43 -2.57 5.05 15.78
CA PHE A 43 -2.43 4.70 14.37
C PHE A 43 -3.18 5.69 13.47
N LEU A 44 -4.38 6.13 13.86
CA LEU A 44 -5.17 7.10 13.10
C LEU A 44 -4.49 8.48 13.02
N ALA A 45 -3.63 8.83 13.99
CA ALA A 45 -2.79 10.01 13.90
C ALA A 45 -1.73 9.92 12.79
N LEU A 46 -1.27 8.70 12.45
CA LEU A 46 -0.34 8.46 11.34
C LEU A 46 -1.07 8.33 10.00
N ASN A 47 -2.22 7.66 10.02
CA ASN A 47 -3.05 7.46 8.84
C ASN A 47 -4.54 7.57 9.19
N PRO A 48 -5.19 8.71 8.92
CA PRO A 48 -6.61 8.91 9.23
C PRO A 48 -7.54 7.97 8.44
N ASN A 49 -7.05 7.30 7.37
CA ASN A 49 -7.81 6.28 6.65
C ASN A 49 -7.86 4.93 7.39
N GLY A 50 -7.04 4.73 8.44
CA GLY A 50 -7.05 3.50 9.23
C GLY A 50 -6.64 2.25 8.43
N ARG A 51 -5.64 2.37 7.58
CA ARG A 51 -5.14 1.26 6.74
C ARG A 51 -3.62 1.18 6.76
N ILE A 52 -3.11 -0.04 6.64
CA ILE A 52 -1.69 -0.32 6.42
C ILE A 52 -1.39 -0.32 4.90
N PRO A 53 -0.12 -0.12 4.49
CA PRO A 53 1.04 0.28 5.27
C PRO A 53 1.10 1.79 5.55
N VAL A 54 1.90 2.16 6.55
CA VAL A 54 2.33 3.54 6.83
C VAL A 54 3.82 3.51 7.09
N ILE A 55 4.55 4.51 6.63
CA ILE A 55 5.93 4.76 7.08
C ILE A 55 6.00 6.07 7.84
N VAL A 56 6.94 6.15 8.77
CA VAL A 56 7.32 7.41 9.43
C VAL A 56 8.82 7.61 9.19
N ASP A 57 9.17 8.70 8.52
CA ASP A 57 10.56 9.05 8.30
C ASP A 57 11.06 9.97 9.42
N ARG A 58 11.89 9.43 10.30
CA ARG A 58 12.45 10.16 11.44
C ARG A 58 13.45 11.24 11.05
N GLU A 59 14.02 11.16 9.86
CA GLU A 59 14.99 12.14 9.34
C GLU A 59 14.31 13.35 8.72
N GLU A 60 13.00 13.25 8.45
CA GLU A 60 12.16 14.30 7.88
C GLU A 60 11.09 14.73 8.90
N ASP A 61 11.50 15.16 10.06
CA ASP A 61 10.63 15.66 11.13
C ASP A 61 9.48 14.70 11.50
N ASN A 62 9.75 13.39 11.48
CA ASN A 62 8.77 12.33 11.68
C ASN A 62 7.61 12.38 10.68
N LEU A 63 7.89 12.68 9.42
CA LEU A 63 6.89 12.69 8.36
C LEU A 63 6.22 11.32 8.23
N ALA A 64 4.92 11.27 8.47
CA ALA A 64 4.12 10.08 8.19
C ALA A 64 3.66 10.08 6.73
N VAL A 65 3.89 8.97 6.02
CA VAL A 65 3.42 8.76 4.65
C VAL A 65 2.57 7.50 4.62
N PHE A 66 1.32 7.64 4.22
CA PHE A 66 0.40 6.53 4.01
C PHE A 66 0.03 6.42 2.52
N GLU A 67 -0.74 5.39 2.15
CA GLU A 67 -0.97 4.87 0.80
C GLU A 67 0.29 4.19 0.23
N SER A 68 0.17 2.90 -0.07
CA SER A 68 1.33 2.12 -0.54
C SER A 68 1.97 2.72 -1.80
N GLY A 69 1.18 3.25 -2.73
CA GLY A 69 1.70 3.92 -3.92
C GLY A 69 2.45 5.22 -3.61
N ALA A 70 1.96 6.01 -2.66
CA ALA A 70 2.63 7.23 -2.22
C ALA A 70 3.96 6.91 -1.50
N ILE A 71 3.98 5.85 -0.69
CA ILE A 71 5.19 5.35 -0.03
C ILE A 71 6.26 4.98 -1.07
N LEU A 72 5.88 4.26 -2.13
CA LEU A 72 6.81 3.89 -3.20
C LEU A 72 7.40 5.13 -3.89
N ILE A 73 6.58 6.12 -4.20
CA ILE A 73 7.03 7.38 -4.80
C ILE A 73 7.99 8.11 -3.85
N TYR A 74 7.59 8.26 -2.60
CA TYR A 74 8.40 8.95 -1.58
C TYR A 74 9.78 8.32 -1.43
N LEU A 75 9.85 7.00 -1.26
CA LEU A 75 11.11 6.28 -1.10
C LEU A 75 11.99 6.35 -2.36
N ALA A 76 11.37 6.29 -3.54
CA ALA A 76 12.09 6.45 -4.81
C ALA A 76 12.67 7.86 -4.96
N GLU A 77 11.92 8.89 -4.59
CA GLU A 77 12.38 10.29 -4.62
C GLU A 77 13.49 10.55 -3.59
N LYS A 78 13.30 10.05 -2.37
CA LYS A 78 14.30 10.18 -1.28
C LYS A 78 15.64 9.57 -1.66
N THR A 79 15.63 8.45 -2.37
CA THR A 79 16.86 7.70 -2.70
C THR A 79 17.40 7.99 -4.11
N GLY A 80 16.61 8.59 -4.97
CA GLY A 80 16.93 8.74 -6.40
C GLY A 80 16.99 7.42 -7.18
N LYS A 81 16.43 6.34 -6.65
CA LYS A 81 16.41 4.99 -7.23
C LYS A 81 15.00 4.58 -7.63
N LEU A 82 14.87 3.51 -8.41
CA LEU A 82 13.62 2.87 -8.85
C LEU A 82 12.70 3.74 -9.73
N MET A 83 12.92 5.04 -9.83
CA MET A 83 12.12 5.94 -10.65
C MET A 83 13.04 6.84 -11.48
N PRO A 84 12.89 6.86 -12.82
CA PRO A 84 13.63 7.80 -13.67
C PRO A 84 13.35 9.26 -13.29
N SER A 85 14.37 10.11 -13.41
CA SER A 85 14.24 11.55 -13.13
C SER A 85 13.67 12.34 -14.31
N ASP A 86 13.79 11.81 -15.53
CA ASP A 86 13.24 12.47 -16.72
C ASP A 86 11.71 12.36 -16.78
N VAL A 87 11.07 13.38 -17.36
CA VAL A 87 9.61 13.51 -17.41
C VAL A 87 8.95 12.29 -18.06
N LYS A 88 9.52 11.76 -19.14
CA LYS A 88 8.95 10.64 -19.89
C LYS A 88 9.05 9.33 -19.11
N GLY A 89 10.22 9.04 -18.54
CA GLY A 89 10.44 7.85 -17.71
C GLY A 89 9.59 7.87 -16.45
N ARG A 90 9.62 9.01 -15.73
CA ARG A 90 8.78 9.24 -14.54
C ARG A 90 7.29 9.04 -14.85
N SER A 91 6.80 9.61 -15.95
CA SER A 91 5.39 9.50 -16.35
C SER A 91 4.99 8.04 -16.60
N ARG A 92 5.87 7.24 -17.21
CA ARG A 92 5.63 5.80 -17.42
C ARG A 92 5.52 5.02 -16.11
N VAL A 93 6.38 5.30 -15.14
CA VAL A 93 6.30 4.67 -13.82
C VAL A 93 5.01 5.05 -13.12
N ILE A 94 4.67 6.33 -13.09
CA ILE A 94 3.45 6.83 -12.44
C ILE A 94 2.18 6.22 -13.06
N GLN A 95 2.11 6.12 -14.40
CA GLN A 95 0.89 5.53 -15.03
C GLN A 95 0.68 4.07 -14.62
N TRP A 96 1.75 3.26 -14.54
CA TRP A 96 1.63 1.87 -14.10
C TRP A 96 1.35 1.74 -12.61
N LEU A 97 1.92 2.65 -11.81
CA LEU A 97 1.63 2.71 -10.39
C LEU A 97 0.16 3.09 -10.16
N MET A 98 -0.37 4.08 -10.88
CA MET A 98 -1.78 4.47 -10.80
C MET A 98 -2.71 3.36 -11.30
N PHE A 99 -2.32 2.62 -12.34
CA PHE A 99 -3.05 1.43 -12.79
C PHE A 99 -3.16 0.37 -11.68
N GLN A 100 -2.08 0.14 -10.92
CA GLN A 100 -2.12 -0.75 -9.77
C GLN A 100 -3.03 -0.19 -8.68
N MET A 101 -2.87 1.10 -8.31
CA MET A 101 -3.58 1.72 -7.20
C MET A 101 -5.06 1.97 -7.48
N GLY A 102 -5.42 2.28 -8.71
CA GLY A 102 -6.81 2.55 -9.12
C GLY A 102 -7.54 1.33 -9.70
N GLY A 103 -6.83 0.31 -10.14
CA GLY A 103 -7.38 -0.86 -10.81
C GLY A 103 -7.09 -2.17 -10.11
N ILE A 104 -5.86 -2.67 -10.22
CA ILE A 104 -5.49 -4.01 -9.75
C ILE A 104 -5.79 -4.18 -8.26
N GLY A 105 -5.23 -3.33 -7.41
CA GLY A 105 -5.39 -3.44 -5.96
C GLY A 105 -6.85 -3.41 -5.52
N PRO A 106 -7.64 -2.38 -5.86
CA PRO A 106 -9.03 -2.28 -5.47
C PRO A 106 -9.91 -3.42 -6.02
N MET A 107 -9.77 -3.77 -7.30
CA MET A 107 -10.65 -4.76 -7.92
C MET A 107 -10.35 -6.18 -7.42
N GLN A 108 -9.07 -6.54 -7.27
CA GLN A 108 -8.69 -7.82 -6.68
C GLN A 108 -9.05 -7.87 -5.19
N GLY A 109 -8.89 -6.77 -4.47
CA GLY A 109 -9.33 -6.67 -3.08
C GLY A 109 -10.83 -6.95 -2.92
N GLN A 110 -11.67 -6.35 -3.76
CA GLN A 110 -13.10 -6.62 -3.78
C GLN A 110 -13.43 -8.06 -4.20
N ALA A 111 -12.70 -8.61 -5.19
CA ALA A 111 -12.86 -10.00 -5.58
C ALA A 111 -12.65 -10.96 -4.39
N VAL A 112 -11.58 -10.75 -3.61
CA VAL A 112 -11.29 -11.53 -2.40
C VAL A 112 -12.36 -11.31 -1.33
N THR A 113 -12.81 -10.07 -1.15
CA THR A 113 -13.85 -9.73 -0.17
C THR A 113 -15.14 -10.50 -0.46
N PHE A 114 -15.66 -10.42 -1.68
CA PHE A 114 -16.91 -11.10 -2.04
C PHE A 114 -16.77 -12.61 -2.18
N GLU A 115 -15.57 -13.13 -2.37
CA GLU A 115 -15.35 -14.59 -2.43
C GLU A 115 -15.20 -15.22 -1.03
N ARG A 116 -14.63 -14.47 -0.04
CA ARG A 116 -14.18 -15.08 1.22
C ARG A 116 -14.72 -14.42 2.49
N TYR A 117 -14.98 -13.12 2.49
CA TYR A 117 -15.21 -12.37 3.73
C TYR A 117 -16.57 -11.71 3.83
N PHE A 118 -17.26 -11.48 2.71
CA PHE A 118 -18.56 -10.86 2.73
C PHE A 118 -19.58 -11.84 3.33
N PRO A 119 -20.41 -11.41 4.31
CA PRO A 119 -21.27 -12.34 5.07
C PRO A 119 -22.39 -12.98 4.22
N GLU A 120 -22.83 -12.29 3.17
CA GLU A 120 -23.89 -12.76 2.29
C GLU A 120 -23.32 -13.20 0.94
N ASP A 121 -23.90 -14.23 0.32
CA ASP A 121 -23.55 -14.58 -1.05
C ASP A 121 -24.20 -13.61 -2.03
N VAL A 122 -23.37 -12.83 -2.74
CA VAL A 122 -23.77 -11.86 -3.77
C VAL A 122 -23.17 -12.27 -5.10
N PRO A 123 -23.78 -13.23 -5.83
CA PRO A 123 -23.18 -13.80 -7.04
C PRO A 123 -22.84 -12.77 -8.12
N GLN A 124 -23.66 -11.73 -8.25
CA GLN A 124 -23.46 -10.67 -9.24
C GLN A 124 -22.19 -9.85 -8.94
N ALA A 125 -21.96 -9.49 -7.67
CA ALA A 125 -20.75 -8.77 -7.24
C ALA A 125 -19.51 -9.66 -7.43
N ARG A 126 -19.60 -10.92 -6.99
CA ARG A 126 -18.52 -11.90 -7.15
C ARG A 126 -18.14 -12.09 -8.62
N ALA A 127 -19.12 -12.29 -9.51
CA ALA A 127 -18.88 -12.43 -10.95
C ALA A 127 -18.26 -11.16 -11.55
N ARG A 128 -18.74 -9.97 -11.18
CA ARG A 128 -18.21 -8.70 -11.66
C ARG A 128 -16.74 -8.56 -11.32
N TYR A 129 -16.37 -8.70 -10.06
CA TYR A 129 -14.98 -8.49 -9.62
C TYR A 129 -14.03 -9.59 -10.09
N LYS A 130 -14.51 -10.83 -10.20
CA LYS A 130 -13.75 -11.93 -10.82
C LYS A 130 -13.45 -11.67 -12.30
N ASN A 131 -14.42 -11.18 -13.04
CA ASN A 131 -14.23 -10.82 -14.45
C ASN A 131 -13.27 -9.64 -14.61
N GLU A 132 -13.37 -8.64 -13.75
CA GLU A 132 -12.47 -7.48 -13.74
C GLU A 132 -11.04 -7.88 -13.37
N THR A 133 -10.86 -8.78 -12.40
CA THR A 133 -9.55 -9.36 -12.04
C THR A 133 -8.90 -10.07 -13.24
N ARG A 134 -9.70 -10.74 -14.09
CA ARG A 134 -9.17 -11.41 -15.28
C ARG A 134 -8.80 -10.43 -16.40
N ARG A 135 -9.51 -9.30 -16.50
CA ARG A 135 -9.23 -8.25 -17.47
C ARG A 135 -7.94 -7.50 -17.16
N LEU A 136 -7.71 -7.22 -15.89
CA LEU A 136 -6.51 -6.53 -15.39
C LEU A 136 -5.26 -7.41 -15.44
#